data_224a0179af22c143a018a515545a99af
#
_entry.id   224a0179af22c143a018a515545a99af
#
_cell.length_a   1.000
_cell.length_b   1.000
_cell.length_c   1.000
_cell.angle_alpha   90.00
_cell.angle_beta   90.00
_cell.angle_gamma   90.00
#
_symmetry.space_group_name_H-M   'P 1'
#
loop_
_entity.id
_entity.type
_entity.pdbx_description
1 polymer ?
#
loop_
_entity_poly.entity_id
_entity_poly.type
_entity_poly.pdbx_seq_one_letter_code
_entity_poly.pdbx_strand_id
1 'polypeptide(L)'
;MPSLKVQLVDPSAFTPPYDRALAAALARAGAEVELLTSEFLYGDVPAAEGYAVRERFYRRAAKHGLGSRRRLPAKATQHMPDMLRLRRALDADVVHYQWLTLPALDALLLPRRRPRVMTAHYIVPPDASGSRVAAANFAFGRMDAVVAHSEHSAARLRDQVRLDPEKIRVIPHGAFDYLTRLPEEKPLPAELEGAGGPVILCFGLLRPYKGTEVLLEAFRRLEGAELWIVGNPRMDLAPLHELAAQAPGRVRFVTRFVEEAEIPAIFRRADVVALPYLDAEHSGVLYTGLAFAKPLVLSAVGGFPEVAATGAARVVPPGDAGALAATLAALLTDRAAREELSAAAARAAAGPYSWDEAARLTLDLYRELIEARS
;
A
#
# COMPACT_ATOMS: atom_id res chain seq x y z
N MET A 1 9.18 -8.69 31.02
CA MET A 1 8.98 -9.89 30.20
C MET A 1 10.07 -9.93 29.14
N PRO A 2 10.57 -11.09 28.69
CA PRO A 2 11.51 -11.12 27.57
C PRO A 2 10.90 -10.45 26.35
N SER A 3 11.75 -9.82 25.53
CA SER A 3 11.33 -9.18 24.28
C SER A 3 10.72 -10.21 23.34
N LEU A 4 9.58 -9.92 22.75
CA LEU A 4 8.92 -10.82 21.78
C LEU A 4 9.73 -10.85 20.48
N LYS A 5 10.14 -12.04 20.05
CA LYS A 5 10.87 -12.23 18.79
C LYS A 5 9.89 -12.41 17.63
N VAL A 6 9.98 -11.55 16.63
CA VAL A 6 9.10 -11.52 15.45
C VAL A 6 9.91 -11.65 14.17
N GLN A 7 9.53 -12.58 13.31
CA GLN A 7 10.05 -12.64 11.95
C GLN A 7 8.95 -12.21 10.96
N LEU A 8 9.16 -11.06 10.30
CA LEU A 8 8.37 -10.62 9.16
C LEU A 8 8.93 -11.25 7.89
N VAL A 9 8.08 -11.77 7.02
CA VAL A 9 8.50 -12.52 5.83
C VAL A 9 7.84 -11.97 4.58
N ASP A 10 8.61 -11.32 3.70
CA ASP A 10 8.24 -11.00 2.31
C ASP A 10 9.29 -11.58 1.35
N PRO A 11 9.10 -12.79 0.84
CA PRO A 11 10.11 -13.44 0.00
C PRO A 11 10.48 -12.68 -1.25
N SER A 12 9.58 -11.87 -1.78
CA SER A 12 9.73 -11.20 -3.07
C SER A 12 9.95 -9.70 -2.99
N ALA A 13 10.01 -9.13 -1.79
CA ALA A 13 10.05 -7.69 -1.55
C ALA A 13 8.96 -6.96 -2.35
N PHE A 14 7.69 -7.40 -2.18
CA PHE A 14 6.57 -6.80 -2.89
C PHE A 14 6.12 -5.47 -2.30
N THR A 15 6.23 -5.33 -0.96
CA THR A 15 5.76 -4.15 -0.23
C THR A 15 6.81 -3.57 0.73
N PRO A 16 8.06 -3.28 0.28
CA PRO A 16 9.13 -2.83 1.17
C PRO A 16 8.78 -1.61 2.04
N PRO A 17 8.06 -0.58 1.54
CA PRO A 17 7.66 0.55 2.38
C PRO A 17 6.77 0.14 3.57
N TYR A 18 5.81 -0.76 3.33
CA TYR A 18 4.95 -1.30 4.39
C TYR A 18 5.74 -2.16 5.38
N ASP A 19 6.51 -3.13 4.85
CA ASP A 19 7.23 -4.11 5.68
C ASP A 19 8.21 -3.43 6.63
N ARG A 20 8.93 -2.43 6.13
CA ARG A 20 9.90 -1.66 6.89
C ARG A 20 9.26 -0.75 7.92
N ALA A 21 8.17 -0.07 7.55
CA ALA A 21 7.44 0.79 8.48
C ALA A 21 6.82 -0.03 9.62
N LEU A 22 6.23 -1.20 9.33
CA LEU A 22 5.71 -2.10 10.35
C LEU A 22 6.85 -2.65 11.23
N ALA A 23 7.98 -3.09 10.63
CA ALA A 23 9.12 -3.60 11.36
C ALA A 23 9.69 -2.56 12.34
N ALA A 24 9.87 -1.33 11.88
CA ALA A 24 10.34 -0.23 12.71
C ALA A 24 9.37 0.10 13.85
N ALA A 25 8.06 0.10 13.58
CA ALA A 25 7.04 0.36 14.60
C ALA A 25 6.98 -0.75 15.67
N LEU A 26 7.04 -2.01 15.26
CA LEU A 26 7.11 -3.16 16.18
C LEU A 26 8.37 -3.11 17.04
N ALA A 27 9.51 -2.72 16.46
CA ALA A 27 10.76 -2.57 17.19
C ALA A 27 10.68 -1.41 18.20
N ARG A 28 10.13 -0.26 17.84
CA ARG A 28 9.87 0.85 18.78
C ARG A 28 8.95 0.43 19.91
N ALA A 29 8.00 -0.45 19.65
CA ALA A 29 7.07 -1.00 20.66
C ALA A 29 7.70 -2.13 21.51
N GLY A 30 9.01 -2.41 21.34
CA GLY A 30 9.79 -3.31 22.19
C GLY A 30 9.92 -4.75 21.70
N ALA A 31 9.53 -5.06 20.46
CA ALA A 31 9.78 -6.38 19.87
C ALA A 31 11.20 -6.48 19.28
N GLU A 32 11.76 -7.68 19.30
CA GLU A 32 12.97 -8.03 18.53
C GLU A 32 12.50 -8.47 17.12
N VAL A 33 12.74 -7.63 16.11
CA VAL A 33 12.19 -7.84 14.78
C VAL A 33 13.27 -8.16 13.76
N GLU A 34 13.05 -9.21 12.97
CA GLU A 34 13.86 -9.57 11.82
C GLU A 34 12.97 -9.60 10.55
N LEU A 35 13.29 -8.77 9.56
CA LEU A 35 12.66 -8.79 8.23
C LEU A 35 13.43 -9.74 7.31
N LEU A 36 12.78 -10.82 6.90
CA LEU A 36 13.32 -11.83 5.98
C LEU A 36 12.76 -11.57 4.58
N THR A 37 13.61 -11.12 3.66
CA THR A 37 13.19 -10.65 2.34
C THR A 37 14.20 -11.01 1.25
N SER A 38 13.99 -10.50 0.03
CA SER A 38 14.97 -10.49 -1.05
C SER A 38 15.50 -9.08 -1.28
N GLU A 39 16.60 -8.96 -1.99
CA GLU A 39 17.12 -7.69 -2.49
C GLU A 39 16.04 -6.96 -3.31
N PHE A 40 15.81 -5.68 -2.99
CA PHE A 40 14.90 -4.81 -3.73
C PHE A 40 15.68 -4.14 -4.87
N LEU A 41 15.26 -4.37 -6.11
CA LEU A 41 16.00 -3.95 -7.31
C LEU A 41 15.41 -2.71 -8.01
N TYR A 42 14.36 -2.10 -7.44
CA TYR A 42 13.64 -0.99 -8.10
C TYR A 42 14.02 0.39 -7.56
N GLY A 43 15.01 0.48 -6.70
CA GLY A 43 15.49 1.71 -6.09
C GLY A 43 16.14 1.47 -4.74
N ASP A 44 16.60 2.53 -4.13
CA ASP A 44 17.16 2.49 -2.79
C ASP A 44 16.07 2.24 -1.75
N VAL A 45 16.45 1.60 -0.67
CA VAL A 45 15.55 1.31 0.45
C VAL A 45 16.16 1.95 1.69
N PRO A 46 15.37 2.69 2.49
CA PRO A 46 15.85 3.30 3.74
C PRO A 46 16.56 2.30 4.65
N ALA A 47 17.54 2.78 5.41
CA ALA A 47 18.22 1.97 6.42
C ALA A 47 17.23 1.40 7.44
N ALA A 48 17.52 0.23 7.96
CA ALA A 48 16.70 -0.38 9.00
C ALA A 48 16.91 0.33 10.34
N GLU A 49 15.83 0.73 10.99
CA GLU A 49 15.85 1.44 12.28
C GLU A 49 15.29 0.55 13.39
N GLY A 50 16.17 0.03 14.23
CA GLY A 50 15.79 -0.78 15.39
C GLY A 50 15.42 -2.22 15.09
N TYR A 51 15.51 -2.68 13.85
CA TYR A 51 15.24 -4.06 13.44
C TYR A 51 16.34 -4.59 12.51
N ALA A 52 16.40 -5.91 12.32
CA ALA A 52 17.36 -6.55 11.42
C ALA A 52 16.71 -6.86 10.06
N VAL A 53 17.49 -6.71 8.97
CA VAL A 53 17.08 -7.16 7.63
C VAL A 53 17.96 -8.29 7.18
N ARG A 54 17.37 -9.36 6.68
CA ARG A 54 18.08 -10.51 6.11
C ARG A 54 17.56 -10.81 4.70
N GLU A 55 18.36 -10.49 3.71
CA GLU A 55 18.10 -10.85 2.31
C GLU A 55 18.45 -12.32 2.08
N ARG A 56 17.51 -13.21 2.33
CA ARG A 56 17.70 -14.66 2.22
C ARG A 56 17.13 -15.28 0.96
N PHE A 57 16.24 -14.58 0.28
CA PHE A 57 15.53 -15.11 -0.88
C PHE A 57 16.17 -14.67 -2.19
N TYR A 58 16.13 -15.53 -3.19
CA TYR A 58 16.45 -15.28 -4.60
C TYR A 58 17.80 -14.63 -4.89
N ARG A 59 18.82 -14.86 -4.06
CA ARG A 59 20.16 -14.28 -4.18
C ARG A 59 20.82 -14.49 -5.55
N ARG A 60 20.56 -15.64 -6.23
CA ARG A 60 21.08 -15.90 -7.58
C ARG A 60 20.27 -15.13 -8.62
N ALA A 61 18.95 -15.02 -8.46
CA ALA A 61 18.09 -14.29 -9.36
C ALA A 61 18.39 -12.78 -9.33
N ALA A 62 18.72 -12.22 -8.15
CA ALA A 62 19.10 -10.83 -7.98
C ALA A 62 20.32 -10.43 -8.85
N LYS A 63 21.32 -11.33 -8.96
CA LYS A 63 22.51 -11.10 -9.78
C LYS A 63 22.24 -10.88 -11.28
N HIS A 64 21.07 -11.25 -11.78
CA HIS A 64 20.71 -11.06 -13.19
C HIS A 64 20.11 -9.67 -13.50
N GLY A 65 19.83 -8.86 -12.49
CA GLY A 65 19.25 -7.51 -12.67
C GLY A 65 17.82 -7.51 -13.21
N LEU A 66 17.23 -6.31 -13.25
CA LEU A 66 15.90 -6.08 -13.81
C LEU A 66 15.91 -6.24 -15.34
N GLY A 67 14.83 -6.83 -15.90
CA GLY A 67 14.68 -7.02 -17.35
C GLY A 67 15.41 -8.24 -17.93
N SER A 68 16.29 -8.92 -17.20
CA SER A 68 16.96 -10.12 -17.67
C SER A 68 16.00 -11.30 -17.83
N ARG A 69 16.01 -11.93 -19.01
CA ARG A 69 15.23 -13.16 -19.29
C ARG A 69 15.62 -14.35 -18.39
N ARG A 70 16.82 -14.32 -17.78
CA ARG A 70 17.32 -15.37 -16.88
C ARG A 70 16.80 -15.24 -15.45
N ARG A 71 16.31 -14.05 -15.07
CA ARG A 71 15.88 -13.76 -13.69
C ARG A 71 14.68 -14.60 -13.27
N LEU A 72 13.64 -14.69 -14.10
CA LEU A 72 12.41 -15.41 -13.76
C LEU A 72 12.63 -16.91 -13.58
N PRO A 73 13.30 -17.63 -14.49
CA PRO A 73 13.68 -19.05 -14.28
C PRO A 73 14.55 -19.25 -13.03
N ALA A 74 15.54 -18.37 -12.80
CA ALA A 74 16.37 -18.43 -11.62
C ALA A 74 15.56 -18.24 -10.33
N LYS A 75 14.58 -17.32 -10.32
CA LYS A 75 13.67 -17.13 -9.20
C LYS A 75 12.81 -18.38 -8.95
N ALA A 76 12.25 -18.96 -10.00
CA ALA A 76 11.43 -20.16 -9.92
C ALA A 76 12.19 -21.37 -9.32
N THR A 77 13.44 -21.59 -9.75
CA THR A 77 14.27 -22.71 -9.24
C THR A 77 14.75 -22.51 -7.80
N GLN A 78 14.88 -21.26 -7.34
CA GLN A 78 15.33 -20.95 -5.97
C GLN A 78 14.20 -20.95 -4.94
N HIS A 79 12.95 -20.74 -5.37
CA HIS A 79 11.84 -20.50 -4.46
C HIS A 79 11.67 -21.62 -3.43
N MET A 80 11.51 -22.85 -3.86
CA MET A 80 11.32 -23.99 -2.97
C MET A 80 12.51 -24.25 -2.04
N PRO A 81 13.77 -24.28 -2.53
CA PRO A 81 14.93 -24.36 -1.65
C PRO A 81 15.01 -23.24 -0.60
N ASP A 82 14.65 -22.00 -0.97
CA ASP A 82 14.71 -20.87 -0.05
C ASP A 82 13.61 -20.98 1.01
N MET A 83 12.39 -21.38 0.65
CA MET A 83 11.29 -21.63 1.61
C MET A 83 11.63 -22.78 2.58
N LEU A 84 12.26 -23.84 2.10
CA LEU A 84 12.73 -24.95 2.98
C LEU A 84 13.83 -24.50 3.93
N ARG A 85 14.76 -23.64 3.49
CA ARG A 85 15.78 -23.04 4.36
C ARG A 85 15.16 -22.13 5.40
N LEU A 86 14.18 -21.30 4.98
CA LEU A 86 13.41 -20.46 5.90
C LEU A 86 12.82 -21.33 7.02
N ARG A 87 12.06 -22.37 6.67
CA ARG A 87 11.41 -23.25 7.65
C ARG A 87 12.37 -23.84 8.69
N ARG A 88 13.63 -24.11 8.30
CA ARG A 88 14.67 -24.66 9.20
C ARG A 88 15.35 -23.60 10.06
N ALA A 89 15.37 -22.36 9.59
CA ALA A 89 16.08 -21.24 10.20
C ALA A 89 15.18 -20.33 11.04
N LEU A 90 13.90 -20.71 11.23
CA LEU A 90 12.96 -19.93 12.04
C LEU A 90 13.33 -20.00 13.52
N ASP A 91 13.66 -18.83 14.07
CA ASP A 91 13.94 -18.62 15.50
C ASP A 91 13.16 -17.38 15.97
N ALA A 92 11.84 -17.52 16.05
CA ALA A 92 10.94 -16.45 16.48
C ALA A 92 9.78 -17.03 17.28
N ASP A 93 9.17 -16.20 18.10
CA ASP A 93 7.93 -16.54 18.81
C ASP A 93 6.74 -16.52 17.85
N VAL A 94 6.74 -15.59 16.87
CA VAL A 94 5.72 -15.45 15.83
C VAL A 94 6.37 -15.25 14.47
N VAL A 95 5.77 -15.85 13.43
CA VAL A 95 6.13 -15.61 12.03
C VAL A 95 4.97 -14.92 11.33
N HIS A 96 5.21 -13.71 10.83
CA HIS A 96 4.20 -12.92 10.14
C HIS A 96 4.56 -12.75 8.66
N TYR A 97 3.80 -13.41 7.80
CA TYR A 97 3.96 -13.35 6.35
C TYR A 97 3.29 -12.12 5.79
N GLN A 98 4.04 -11.31 5.06
CA GLN A 98 3.48 -10.20 4.28
C GLN A 98 3.02 -10.69 2.91
N TRP A 99 3.78 -11.62 2.33
CA TRP A 99 3.45 -12.25 1.06
C TRP A 99 3.83 -13.73 1.02
N LEU A 100 3.04 -14.49 0.27
CA LEU A 100 3.40 -15.81 -0.22
C LEU A 100 3.54 -15.73 -1.74
N THR A 101 4.69 -16.13 -2.27
CA THR A 101 4.96 -16.01 -3.73
C THR A 101 4.14 -17.01 -4.53
N LEU A 102 4.01 -18.23 -4.00
CA LEU A 102 3.17 -19.32 -4.53
C LEU A 102 2.22 -19.79 -3.43
N PRO A 103 1.09 -19.08 -3.18
CA PRO A 103 0.32 -19.21 -1.94
C PRO A 103 -0.02 -20.64 -1.55
N ALA A 104 -0.57 -21.45 -2.48
CA ALA A 104 -0.98 -22.81 -2.19
C ALA A 104 0.21 -23.75 -1.89
N LEU A 105 1.34 -23.54 -2.56
CA LEU A 105 2.54 -24.35 -2.37
C LEU A 105 3.29 -23.94 -1.10
N ASP A 106 3.43 -22.63 -0.88
CA ASP A 106 4.09 -22.07 0.30
C ASP A 106 3.36 -22.46 1.57
N ALA A 107 2.02 -22.50 1.52
CA ALA A 107 1.17 -22.92 2.63
C ALA A 107 1.46 -24.34 3.15
N LEU A 108 1.99 -25.23 2.29
CA LEU A 108 2.42 -26.57 2.70
C LEU A 108 3.74 -26.57 3.48
N LEU A 109 4.55 -25.53 3.31
CA LEU A 109 5.89 -25.39 3.91
C LEU A 109 5.89 -24.58 5.20
N LEU A 110 4.76 -23.97 5.58
CA LEU A 110 4.65 -23.14 6.77
C LEU A 110 5.02 -23.94 8.05
N PRO A 111 5.73 -23.34 9.00
CA PRO A 111 6.05 -23.96 10.27
C PRO A 111 4.77 -24.26 11.07
N ARG A 112 4.74 -25.38 11.83
CA ARG A 112 3.56 -25.75 12.62
C ARG A 112 3.71 -25.43 14.12
N ARG A 113 4.93 -25.16 14.55
CA ARG A 113 5.26 -24.99 15.98
C ARG A 113 5.12 -23.57 16.49
N ARG A 114 4.98 -22.58 15.60
CA ARG A 114 4.90 -21.15 15.94
C ARG A 114 3.61 -20.56 15.38
N PRO A 115 3.02 -19.56 16.04
CA PRO A 115 1.94 -18.77 15.46
C PRO A 115 2.33 -18.21 14.09
N ARG A 116 1.39 -18.31 13.15
CA ARG A 116 1.54 -17.87 11.76
C ARG A 116 0.48 -16.82 11.49
N VAL A 117 0.92 -15.63 11.22
CA VAL A 117 0.07 -14.52 10.82
C VAL A 117 0.34 -14.19 9.37
N MET A 118 -0.64 -13.72 8.64
CA MET A 118 -0.48 -13.20 7.29
C MET A 118 -1.24 -11.89 7.13
N THR A 119 -0.62 -10.88 6.55
CA THR A 119 -1.30 -9.67 6.08
C THR A 119 -1.89 -9.93 4.69
N ALA A 120 -3.20 -9.72 4.54
CA ALA A 120 -3.90 -9.87 3.27
C ALA A 120 -3.80 -8.57 2.44
N HIS A 121 -2.61 -8.27 1.88
CA HIS A 121 -2.42 -7.12 0.98
C HIS A 121 -3.22 -7.25 -0.31
N TYR A 122 -3.54 -8.46 -0.70
CA TYR A 122 -4.34 -8.77 -1.87
C TYR A 122 -5.27 -9.94 -1.57
N ILE A 123 -6.52 -9.74 -1.89
CA ILE A 123 -7.56 -10.78 -1.88
C ILE A 123 -7.87 -11.09 -3.33
N VAL A 124 -8.32 -12.31 -3.64
CA VAL A 124 -8.68 -12.67 -5.02
C VAL A 124 -9.70 -11.69 -5.61
N PRO A 125 -9.64 -11.39 -6.94
CA PRO A 125 -10.63 -10.52 -7.58
C PRO A 125 -12.06 -10.99 -7.32
N PRO A 126 -13.07 -10.10 -7.35
CA PRO A 126 -14.47 -10.46 -7.14
C PRO A 126 -14.97 -11.53 -8.13
N ASP A 127 -14.46 -11.53 -9.35
CA ASP A 127 -14.76 -12.45 -10.45
C ASP A 127 -13.81 -13.67 -10.53
N ALA A 128 -13.02 -13.92 -9.48
CA ALA A 128 -12.06 -15.01 -9.46
C ALA A 128 -12.73 -16.37 -9.65
N SER A 129 -12.10 -17.24 -10.43
CA SER A 129 -12.54 -18.64 -10.57
C SER A 129 -12.56 -19.38 -9.23
N GLY A 130 -13.43 -20.34 -9.09
CA GLY A 130 -13.55 -21.16 -7.88
C GLY A 130 -12.24 -21.81 -7.45
N SER A 131 -11.36 -22.18 -8.40
CA SER A 131 -10.05 -22.75 -8.10
C SER A 131 -9.10 -21.72 -7.46
N ARG A 132 -9.16 -20.46 -7.88
CA ARG A 132 -8.37 -19.35 -7.26
C ARG A 132 -8.87 -19.05 -5.86
N VAL A 133 -10.18 -19.02 -5.66
CA VAL A 133 -10.81 -18.85 -4.34
C VAL A 133 -10.41 -20.00 -3.42
N ALA A 134 -10.48 -21.26 -3.89
CA ALA A 134 -10.08 -22.43 -3.12
C ALA A 134 -8.59 -22.40 -2.74
N ALA A 135 -7.72 -21.97 -3.64
CA ALA A 135 -6.29 -21.81 -3.37
C ALA A 135 -6.02 -20.73 -2.31
N ALA A 136 -6.74 -19.60 -2.37
CA ALA A 136 -6.66 -18.55 -1.37
C ALA A 136 -7.19 -19.03 -0.01
N ASN A 137 -8.35 -19.67 0.02
CA ASN A 137 -8.91 -20.27 1.24
C ASN A 137 -7.91 -21.26 1.87
N PHE A 138 -7.31 -22.13 1.06
CA PHE A 138 -6.31 -23.07 1.55
C PHE A 138 -5.10 -22.35 2.16
N ALA A 139 -4.58 -21.31 1.50
CA ALA A 139 -3.40 -20.57 1.99
C ALA A 139 -3.71 -19.78 3.27
N PHE A 140 -4.79 -19.00 3.28
CA PHE A 140 -5.21 -18.24 4.46
C PHE A 140 -5.67 -19.17 5.60
N GLY A 141 -6.36 -20.25 5.28
CA GLY A 141 -6.83 -21.24 6.27
C GLY A 141 -5.70 -21.93 7.05
N ARG A 142 -4.47 -21.93 6.50
CA ARG A 142 -3.25 -22.44 7.18
C ARG A 142 -2.66 -21.47 8.18
N MET A 143 -3.09 -20.23 8.18
CA MET A 143 -2.68 -19.22 9.16
C MET A 143 -3.48 -19.37 10.44
N ASP A 144 -2.90 -18.91 11.55
CA ASP A 144 -3.57 -18.82 12.83
C ASP A 144 -4.38 -17.52 12.92
N ALA A 145 -3.88 -16.45 12.27
CA ALA A 145 -4.63 -15.22 12.02
C ALA A 145 -4.29 -14.61 10.67
N VAL A 146 -5.25 -13.85 10.10
CA VAL A 146 -5.10 -13.08 8.88
C VAL A 146 -5.48 -11.64 9.17
N VAL A 147 -4.54 -10.73 8.92
CA VAL A 147 -4.73 -9.28 9.07
C VAL A 147 -5.34 -8.71 7.80
N ALA A 148 -6.46 -8.03 7.94
CA ALA A 148 -7.10 -7.20 6.91
C ALA A 148 -6.92 -5.71 7.28
N HIS A 149 -6.78 -4.83 6.28
CA HIS A 149 -6.56 -3.40 6.53
C HIS A 149 -7.85 -2.58 6.66
N SER A 150 -9.02 -3.22 6.45
CA SER A 150 -10.34 -2.58 6.52
C SER A 150 -11.41 -3.61 6.82
N GLU A 151 -12.55 -3.15 7.31
CA GLU A 151 -13.75 -4.00 7.47
C GLU A 151 -14.24 -4.54 6.12
N HIS A 152 -14.11 -3.73 5.05
CA HIS A 152 -14.39 -4.18 3.69
C HIS A 152 -13.54 -5.40 3.31
N SER A 153 -12.22 -5.34 3.53
CA SER A 153 -11.32 -6.48 3.24
C SER A 153 -11.61 -7.67 4.16
N ALA A 154 -11.95 -7.44 5.42
CA ALA A 154 -12.36 -8.50 6.35
C ALA A 154 -13.65 -9.20 5.88
N ALA A 155 -14.64 -8.43 5.43
CA ALA A 155 -15.87 -8.98 4.85
C ALA A 155 -15.58 -9.84 3.62
N ARG A 156 -14.68 -9.38 2.73
CA ARG A 156 -14.27 -10.18 1.55
C ARG A 156 -13.55 -11.48 1.92
N LEU A 157 -12.69 -11.46 2.93
CA LEU A 157 -12.04 -12.68 3.43
C LEU A 157 -13.08 -13.67 3.97
N ARG A 158 -14.08 -13.19 4.71
CA ARG A 158 -15.16 -14.01 5.26
C ARG A 158 -16.08 -14.54 4.16
N ASP A 159 -16.59 -13.67 3.30
CA ASP A 159 -17.72 -13.99 2.43
C ASP A 159 -17.27 -14.58 1.08
N GLN A 160 -16.19 -14.06 0.48
CA GLN A 160 -15.66 -14.55 -0.79
C GLN A 160 -14.68 -15.70 -0.61
N VAL A 161 -13.71 -15.55 0.29
CA VAL A 161 -12.69 -16.57 0.55
C VAL A 161 -13.21 -17.65 1.49
N ARG A 162 -14.28 -17.40 2.26
CA ARG A 162 -14.87 -18.29 3.27
C ARG A 162 -13.88 -18.64 4.38
N LEU A 163 -13.09 -17.66 4.77
CA LEU A 163 -12.18 -17.80 5.89
C LEU A 163 -12.98 -17.73 7.20
N ASP A 164 -12.57 -18.52 8.17
CA ASP A 164 -13.11 -18.50 9.50
C ASP A 164 -13.02 -17.08 10.11
N PRO A 165 -14.15 -16.48 10.52
CA PRO A 165 -14.16 -15.12 11.09
C PRO A 165 -13.26 -14.96 12.31
N GLU A 166 -13.08 -16.00 13.12
CA GLU A 166 -12.23 -15.97 14.31
C GLU A 166 -10.74 -15.77 13.97
N LYS A 167 -10.34 -16.07 12.75
CA LYS A 167 -8.97 -15.84 12.26
C LYS A 167 -8.75 -14.46 11.67
N ILE A 168 -9.81 -13.70 11.41
CA ILE A 168 -9.71 -12.39 10.77
C ILE A 168 -9.49 -11.32 11.84
N ARG A 169 -8.49 -10.46 11.63
CA ARG A 169 -8.23 -9.28 12.47
C ARG A 169 -8.12 -8.05 11.59
N VAL A 170 -8.87 -7.02 11.94
CA VAL A 170 -8.76 -5.74 11.25
C VAL A 170 -7.69 -4.90 11.94
N ILE A 171 -6.60 -4.65 11.22
CA ILE A 171 -5.51 -3.77 11.66
C ILE A 171 -5.27 -2.77 10.54
N PRO A 172 -5.61 -1.49 10.73
CA PRO A 172 -5.45 -0.47 9.70
C PRO A 172 -4.01 -0.33 9.21
N HIS A 173 -3.87 -0.01 7.94
CA HIS A 173 -2.57 0.29 7.35
C HIS A 173 -2.05 1.63 7.87
N GLY A 174 -0.79 1.71 8.29
CA GLY A 174 -0.17 2.95 8.76
C GLY A 174 0.08 3.96 7.64
N ALA A 175 -0.04 5.24 7.93
CA ALA A 175 0.35 6.31 7.00
C ALA A 175 1.88 6.33 6.80
N PHE A 176 2.34 6.60 5.58
CA PHE A 176 3.77 6.61 5.25
C PHE A 176 4.46 7.91 5.73
N ASP A 177 4.39 8.17 7.03
CA ASP A 177 4.91 9.38 7.67
C ASP A 177 6.44 9.52 7.57
N TYR A 178 7.18 8.43 7.40
CA TYR A 178 8.63 8.47 7.15
C TYR A 178 8.99 9.31 5.90
N LEU A 179 8.10 9.34 4.89
CA LEU A 179 8.28 10.16 3.69
C LEU A 179 8.28 11.67 3.98
N THR A 180 7.70 12.10 5.09
CA THR A 180 7.68 13.52 5.48
C THR A 180 8.95 13.98 6.17
N ARG A 181 9.85 13.04 6.50
CA ARG A 181 11.07 13.22 7.30
C ARG A 181 12.29 12.59 6.65
N LEU A 182 12.29 12.44 5.33
CA LEU A 182 13.45 11.91 4.63
C LEU A 182 14.67 12.80 4.87
N PRO A 183 15.85 12.21 5.10
CA PRO A 183 17.08 12.99 5.35
C PRO A 183 17.52 13.79 4.11
N GLU A 184 17.23 13.25 2.94
CA GLU A 184 17.53 13.90 1.64
C GLU A 184 16.25 13.89 0.79
N GLU A 185 15.82 15.09 0.40
CA GLU A 185 14.68 15.28 -0.50
C GLU A 185 15.17 15.87 -1.82
N LYS A 186 14.58 15.41 -2.91
CA LYS A 186 14.83 15.99 -4.24
C LYS A 186 13.87 17.16 -4.50
N PRO A 187 14.30 18.13 -5.32
CA PRO A 187 13.41 19.19 -5.78
C PRO A 187 12.26 18.62 -6.59
N LEU A 188 11.25 19.46 -6.82
CA LEU A 188 10.13 19.12 -7.68
C LEU A 188 10.65 18.73 -9.08
N PRO A 189 10.14 17.64 -9.69
CA PRO A 189 10.48 17.29 -11.06
C PRO A 189 10.29 18.47 -12.03
N ALA A 190 11.20 18.64 -12.97
CA ALA A 190 11.18 19.77 -13.90
C ALA A 190 9.86 19.88 -14.69
N GLU A 191 9.21 18.74 -14.98
CA GLU A 191 7.90 18.67 -15.63
C GLU A 191 6.79 19.36 -14.81
N LEU A 192 6.99 19.48 -13.50
CA LEU A 192 6.01 20.03 -12.55
C LEU A 192 6.36 21.45 -12.07
N GLU A 193 7.51 21.97 -12.43
CA GLU A 193 7.93 23.32 -12.03
C GLU A 193 7.05 24.42 -12.63
N GLY A 194 6.97 25.57 -11.93
CA GLY A 194 6.25 26.76 -12.40
C GLY A 194 4.72 26.62 -12.42
N ALA A 195 4.15 25.74 -11.60
CA ALA A 195 2.71 25.69 -11.40
C ALA A 195 2.21 26.94 -10.67
N GLY A 196 1.35 27.73 -11.34
CA GLY A 196 0.89 29.04 -10.87
C GLY A 196 -0.43 29.02 -10.08
N GLY A 197 -1.16 27.92 -10.09
CA GLY A 197 -2.48 27.77 -9.46
C GLY A 197 -2.59 26.58 -8.54
N PRO A 198 -3.80 26.28 -8.05
CA PRO A 198 -4.10 25.07 -7.32
C PRO A 198 -3.78 23.82 -8.14
N VAL A 199 -3.28 22.79 -7.46
CA VAL A 199 -2.84 21.52 -8.06
C VAL A 199 -3.68 20.37 -7.55
N ILE A 200 -4.29 19.63 -8.47
CA ILE A 200 -4.89 18.31 -8.24
C ILE A 200 -3.85 17.26 -8.60
N LEU A 201 -3.53 16.39 -7.65
CA LEU A 201 -2.54 15.31 -7.83
C LEU A 201 -3.24 13.95 -7.98
N CYS A 202 -2.93 13.25 -9.08
CA CYS A 202 -3.15 11.83 -9.28
C CYS A 202 -1.79 11.13 -9.27
N PHE A 203 -1.53 10.28 -8.28
CA PHE A 203 -0.21 9.68 -8.04
C PHE A 203 -0.25 8.14 -8.07
N GLY A 204 0.89 7.53 -8.43
CA GLY A 204 1.16 6.09 -8.35
C GLY A 204 1.11 5.39 -9.71
N LEU A 205 1.21 4.05 -9.72
CA LEU A 205 1.18 3.29 -10.97
C LEU A 205 -0.06 3.64 -11.81
N LEU A 206 0.13 4.01 -13.06
CA LEU A 206 -0.99 4.28 -13.97
C LEU A 206 -1.52 2.95 -14.50
N ARG A 207 -2.76 2.63 -14.11
CA ARG A 207 -3.48 1.40 -14.50
C ARG A 207 -4.95 1.73 -14.75
N PRO A 208 -5.68 0.99 -15.60
CA PRO A 208 -7.08 1.29 -15.94
C PRO A 208 -7.98 1.41 -14.71
N TYR A 209 -7.86 0.51 -13.73
CA TYR A 209 -8.70 0.52 -12.53
C TYR A 209 -8.52 1.76 -11.64
N LYS A 210 -7.46 2.56 -11.85
CA LYS A 210 -7.22 3.79 -11.09
C LYS A 210 -8.05 4.98 -11.57
N GLY A 211 -8.79 4.83 -12.67
CA GLY A 211 -9.76 5.82 -13.11
C GLY A 211 -9.17 7.16 -13.54
N THR A 212 -7.93 7.16 -14.04
CA THR A 212 -7.27 8.40 -14.53
C THR A 212 -8.06 9.04 -15.67
N GLU A 213 -8.73 8.26 -16.51
CA GLU A 213 -9.64 8.74 -17.56
C GLU A 213 -10.83 9.49 -16.97
N VAL A 214 -11.46 8.94 -15.92
CA VAL A 214 -12.56 9.60 -15.19
C VAL A 214 -12.13 10.93 -14.61
N LEU A 215 -10.89 11.00 -14.09
CA LEU A 215 -10.34 12.26 -13.58
C LEU A 215 -10.10 13.29 -14.69
N LEU A 216 -9.59 12.87 -15.83
CA LEU A 216 -9.41 13.76 -16.98
C LEU A 216 -10.76 14.28 -17.51
N GLU A 217 -11.78 13.44 -17.59
CA GLU A 217 -13.13 13.86 -17.94
C GLU A 217 -13.73 14.84 -16.92
N ALA A 218 -13.48 14.62 -15.62
CA ALA A 218 -13.87 15.55 -14.58
C ALA A 218 -13.10 16.88 -14.71
N PHE A 219 -11.79 16.83 -14.96
CA PHE A 219 -10.93 18.00 -15.09
C PHE A 219 -11.29 18.89 -16.27
N ARG A 220 -11.85 18.34 -17.36
CA ARG A 220 -12.39 19.13 -18.49
C ARG A 220 -13.50 20.12 -18.09
N ARG A 221 -14.10 19.94 -16.91
CA ARG A 221 -15.15 20.80 -16.36
C ARG A 221 -14.63 21.79 -15.32
N LEU A 222 -13.30 21.81 -15.09
CA LEU A 222 -12.66 22.64 -14.07
C LEU A 222 -11.84 23.73 -14.73
N GLU A 223 -11.86 24.90 -14.13
CA GLU A 223 -11.02 26.04 -14.55
C GLU A 223 -10.11 26.49 -13.40
N GLY A 224 -9.03 27.16 -13.73
CA GLY A 224 -8.14 27.80 -12.76
C GLY A 224 -7.28 26.84 -11.93
N ALA A 225 -7.13 25.59 -12.34
CA ALA A 225 -6.30 24.59 -11.67
C ALA A 225 -5.38 23.86 -12.65
N GLU A 226 -4.35 23.20 -12.12
CA GLU A 226 -3.53 22.26 -12.85
C GLU A 226 -3.78 20.84 -12.38
N LEU A 227 -3.76 19.86 -13.30
CA LEU A 227 -3.80 18.44 -13.01
C LEU A 227 -2.43 17.82 -13.22
N TRP A 228 -1.92 17.16 -12.17
CA TRP A 228 -0.68 16.40 -12.22
C TRP A 228 -0.97 14.91 -12.22
N ILE A 229 -0.52 14.21 -13.27
CA ILE A 229 -0.61 12.76 -13.42
C ILE A 229 0.81 12.21 -13.29
N VAL A 230 1.11 11.60 -12.15
CA VAL A 230 2.47 11.26 -11.75
C VAL A 230 2.57 9.77 -11.44
N GLY A 231 3.39 9.04 -12.20
CA GLY A 231 3.70 7.65 -11.90
C GLY A 231 4.06 6.79 -13.09
N ASN A 232 4.53 5.57 -12.81
CA ASN A 232 5.00 4.65 -13.83
C ASN A 232 3.82 4.00 -14.57
N PRO A 233 3.75 4.14 -15.91
CA PRO A 233 2.66 3.58 -16.70
C PRO A 233 2.72 2.05 -16.79
N ARG A 234 1.56 1.43 -16.66
CA ARG A 234 1.28 0.01 -16.89
C ARG A 234 0.04 -0.15 -17.79
N MET A 235 -0.19 0.82 -18.66
CA MET A 235 -1.25 0.89 -19.65
C MET A 235 -0.79 1.79 -20.80
N ASP A 236 -1.54 1.78 -21.91
CA ASP A 236 -1.37 2.77 -22.97
C ASP A 236 -1.77 4.16 -22.48
N LEU A 237 -0.95 5.16 -22.79
CA LEU A 237 -1.18 6.55 -22.39
C LEU A 237 -1.81 7.40 -23.49
N ALA A 238 -1.90 6.91 -24.73
CA ALA A 238 -2.45 7.70 -25.83
C ALA A 238 -3.87 8.22 -25.52
N PRO A 239 -4.80 7.41 -25.00
CA PRO A 239 -6.14 7.92 -24.62
C PRO A 239 -6.08 9.02 -23.55
N LEU A 240 -5.17 8.91 -22.59
CA LEU A 240 -5.02 9.94 -21.54
C LEU A 240 -4.49 11.25 -22.10
N HIS A 241 -3.54 11.21 -23.04
CA HIS A 241 -3.03 12.42 -23.70
C HIS A 241 -4.11 13.08 -24.59
N GLU A 242 -4.93 12.29 -25.26
CA GLU A 242 -6.05 12.82 -26.07
C GLU A 242 -7.08 13.54 -25.18
N LEU A 243 -7.44 12.99 -24.05
CA LEU A 243 -8.34 13.63 -23.07
C LEU A 243 -7.71 14.88 -22.46
N ALA A 244 -6.42 14.81 -22.12
CA ALA A 244 -5.68 15.94 -21.56
C ALA A 244 -5.59 17.13 -22.53
N ALA A 245 -5.42 16.88 -23.83
CA ALA A 245 -5.39 17.91 -24.86
C ALA A 245 -6.70 18.69 -25.01
N GLN A 246 -7.82 18.13 -24.53
CA GLN A 246 -9.15 18.75 -24.56
C GLN A 246 -9.49 19.49 -23.26
N ALA A 247 -8.61 19.44 -22.24
CA ALA A 247 -8.84 20.10 -20.97
C ALA A 247 -8.61 21.63 -21.07
N PRO A 248 -9.43 22.46 -20.40
CA PRO A 248 -9.23 23.91 -20.38
C PRO A 248 -8.02 24.32 -19.53
N GLY A 249 -7.68 23.51 -18.52
CA GLY A 249 -6.54 23.72 -17.64
C GLY A 249 -5.30 22.90 -18.06
N ARG A 250 -4.17 23.21 -17.45
CA ARG A 250 -2.91 22.54 -17.75
C ARG A 250 -2.84 21.16 -17.12
N VAL A 251 -2.62 20.12 -17.93
CA VAL A 251 -2.33 18.75 -17.47
C VAL A 251 -0.84 18.49 -17.63
N ARG A 252 -0.20 18.05 -16.56
CA ARG A 252 1.23 17.70 -16.56
C ARG A 252 1.41 16.23 -16.27
N PHE A 253 2.32 15.59 -16.97
CA PHE A 253 2.63 14.17 -16.86
C PHE A 253 4.07 13.97 -16.41
N VAL A 254 4.25 13.09 -15.39
CA VAL A 254 5.54 12.49 -15.03
C VAL A 254 5.34 10.97 -15.14
N THR A 255 5.63 10.42 -16.33
CA THR A 255 5.29 9.02 -16.70
C THR A 255 6.50 8.10 -16.56
N ARG A 256 7.08 8.07 -15.37
CA ARG A 256 8.22 7.22 -15.00
C ARG A 256 8.09 6.72 -13.57
N PHE A 257 9.00 5.88 -13.16
CA PHE A 257 9.17 5.59 -11.74
C PHE A 257 9.62 6.87 -11.01
N VAL A 258 8.90 7.19 -9.93
CA VAL A 258 9.21 8.31 -9.04
C VAL A 258 9.99 7.76 -7.86
N GLU A 259 11.16 8.31 -7.60
CA GLU A 259 11.97 7.93 -6.45
C GLU A 259 11.36 8.44 -5.15
N GLU A 260 11.58 7.74 -4.04
CA GLU A 260 11.02 8.15 -2.75
C GLU A 260 11.41 9.58 -2.38
N ALA A 261 12.65 9.99 -2.68
CA ALA A 261 13.16 11.34 -2.42
C ALA A 261 12.42 12.46 -3.19
N GLU A 262 11.72 12.15 -4.29
CA GLU A 262 10.91 13.11 -5.06
C GLU A 262 9.49 13.28 -4.50
N ILE A 263 8.98 12.26 -3.78
CA ILE A 263 7.60 12.22 -3.29
C ILE A 263 7.25 13.42 -2.40
N PRO A 264 8.11 13.83 -1.44
CA PRO A 264 7.79 14.95 -0.57
C PRO A 264 7.49 16.25 -1.31
N ALA A 265 8.33 16.64 -2.29
CA ALA A 265 8.13 17.87 -3.06
C ALA A 265 6.81 17.83 -3.84
N ILE A 266 6.46 16.69 -4.44
CA ILE A 266 5.22 16.50 -5.21
C ILE A 266 4.00 16.63 -4.30
N PHE A 267 3.99 15.88 -3.19
CA PHE A 267 2.83 15.89 -2.28
C PHE A 267 2.70 17.24 -1.56
N ARG A 268 3.79 17.87 -1.10
CA ARG A 268 3.69 19.20 -0.45
C ARG A 268 3.10 20.25 -1.36
N ARG A 269 3.46 20.24 -2.67
CA ARG A 269 2.93 21.20 -3.65
C ARG A 269 1.46 20.96 -4.01
N ALA A 270 0.98 19.74 -3.94
CA ALA A 270 -0.41 19.41 -4.25
C ALA A 270 -1.38 20.06 -3.25
N ASP A 271 -2.50 20.61 -3.75
CA ASP A 271 -3.57 21.17 -2.94
C ASP A 271 -4.64 20.13 -2.61
N VAL A 272 -4.91 19.21 -3.54
CA VAL A 272 -5.86 18.10 -3.39
C VAL A 272 -5.26 16.85 -4.02
N VAL A 273 -5.42 15.69 -3.37
CA VAL A 273 -5.06 14.39 -3.95
C VAL A 273 -6.35 13.66 -4.35
N ALA A 274 -6.45 13.28 -5.63
CA ALA A 274 -7.60 12.58 -6.19
C ALA A 274 -7.26 11.10 -6.45
N LEU A 275 -8.09 10.22 -5.90
CA LEU A 275 -8.02 8.77 -6.09
C LEU A 275 -9.33 8.26 -6.67
N PRO A 276 -9.59 8.47 -7.99
CA PRO A 276 -10.84 8.19 -8.64
C PRO A 276 -10.97 6.72 -9.07
N TYR A 277 -10.55 5.82 -8.18
CA TYR A 277 -10.41 4.41 -8.50
C TYR A 277 -11.75 3.77 -8.84
N LEU A 278 -11.74 2.85 -9.80
CA LEU A 278 -12.90 2.05 -10.18
C LEU A 278 -13.01 0.79 -9.32
N ASP A 279 -11.88 0.34 -8.81
CA ASP A 279 -11.77 -0.80 -7.88
C ASP A 279 -10.51 -0.67 -7.03
N ALA A 280 -10.58 -1.04 -5.77
CA ALA A 280 -9.42 -1.13 -4.87
C ALA A 280 -9.77 -1.87 -3.58
N GLU A 281 -8.79 -2.55 -2.99
CA GLU A 281 -8.86 -2.97 -1.58
C GLU A 281 -8.39 -1.82 -0.67
N HIS A 282 -7.21 -1.33 -0.95
CA HIS A 282 -6.54 -0.22 -0.27
C HIS A 282 -5.53 0.43 -1.24
N SER A 283 -4.94 1.54 -0.83
CA SER A 283 -3.95 2.23 -1.67
C SER A 283 -2.85 2.88 -0.85
N GLY A 284 -1.60 2.54 -1.13
CA GLY A 284 -0.46 3.24 -0.53
C GLY A 284 -0.48 4.75 -0.77
N VAL A 285 -1.03 5.18 -1.91
CA VAL A 285 -1.17 6.63 -2.22
C VAL A 285 -2.12 7.33 -1.27
N LEU A 286 -3.21 6.66 -0.85
CA LEU A 286 -4.13 7.19 0.16
C LEU A 286 -3.38 7.45 1.48
N TYR A 287 -2.63 6.47 1.95
CA TYR A 287 -1.86 6.58 3.20
C TYR A 287 -0.67 7.56 3.09
N THR A 288 -0.11 7.75 1.90
CA THR A 288 0.82 8.85 1.63
C THR A 288 0.11 10.20 1.73
N GLY A 289 -1.08 10.32 1.13
CA GLY A 289 -1.89 11.54 1.24
C GLY A 289 -2.22 11.92 2.68
N LEU A 290 -2.59 10.94 3.51
CA LEU A 290 -2.80 11.15 4.96
C LEU A 290 -1.53 11.64 5.65
N ALA A 291 -0.37 11.02 5.35
CA ALA A 291 0.92 11.39 5.96
C ALA A 291 1.31 12.84 5.65
N PHE A 292 1.04 13.31 4.43
CA PHE A 292 1.27 14.70 4.04
C PHE A 292 0.10 15.63 4.38
N ALA A 293 -0.87 15.17 5.19
CA ALA A 293 -2.05 15.93 5.60
C ALA A 293 -2.78 16.57 4.39
N LYS A 294 -2.97 15.82 3.29
CA LYS A 294 -3.61 16.34 2.09
C LYS A 294 -5.12 16.13 2.11
N PRO A 295 -5.90 17.12 1.68
CA PRO A 295 -7.30 16.92 1.33
C PRO A 295 -7.41 15.81 0.29
N LEU A 296 -8.25 14.80 0.55
CA LEU A 296 -8.42 13.65 -0.32
C LEU A 296 -9.81 13.67 -0.99
N VAL A 297 -9.86 13.33 -2.27
CA VAL A 297 -11.11 12.99 -2.98
C VAL A 297 -11.00 11.55 -3.45
N LEU A 298 -11.87 10.70 -2.97
CA LEU A 298 -11.82 9.25 -3.11
C LEU A 298 -13.07 8.73 -3.80
N SER A 299 -12.96 7.71 -4.63
CA SER A 299 -14.11 6.92 -5.03
C SER A 299 -14.60 6.03 -3.87
N ALA A 300 -15.91 5.72 -3.86
CA ALA A 300 -16.53 4.82 -2.88
C ALA A 300 -16.20 3.35 -3.18
N VAL A 301 -14.91 2.97 -3.11
CA VAL A 301 -14.44 1.60 -3.37
C VAL A 301 -13.60 1.07 -2.21
N GLY A 302 -13.64 -0.24 -1.99
CA GLY A 302 -12.83 -0.92 -0.98
C GLY A 302 -12.94 -0.30 0.41
N GLY A 303 -11.80 -0.15 1.09
CA GLY A 303 -11.71 0.51 2.40
C GLY A 303 -11.68 2.05 2.36
N PHE A 304 -11.83 2.69 1.21
CA PHE A 304 -11.76 4.16 1.09
C PHE A 304 -12.84 4.89 1.89
N PRO A 305 -14.11 4.43 1.92
CA PRO A 305 -15.14 5.05 2.77
C PRO A 305 -14.82 5.02 4.26
N GLU A 306 -14.10 4.00 4.74
CA GLU A 306 -13.69 3.91 6.16
C GLU A 306 -12.69 5.01 6.51
N VAL A 307 -11.75 5.31 5.60
CA VAL A 307 -10.83 6.43 5.78
C VAL A 307 -11.56 7.77 5.71
N ALA A 308 -12.50 7.92 4.78
CA ALA A 308 -13.29 9.14 4.65
C ALA A 308 -14.17 9.41 5.89
N ALA A 309 -14.62 8.38 6.59
CA ALA A 309 -15.38 8.52 7.84
C ALA A 309 -14.59 9.23 8.96
N THR A 310 -13.27 9.33 8.86
CA THR A 310 -12.44 10.15 9.77
C THR A 310 -12.53 11.66 9.50
N GLY A 311 -13.20 12.06 8.42
CA GLY A 311 -13.27 13.43 7.95
C GLY A 311 -12.09 13.86 7.05
N ALA A 312 -11.15 12.94 6.74
CA ALA A 312 -9.96 13.24 5.96
C ALA A 312 -10.21 13.31 4.44
N ALA A 313 -11.39 12.92 3.97
CA ALA A 313 -11.69 12.82 2.56
C ALA A 313 -13.14 13.18 2.22
N ARG A 314 -13.37 13.57 0.97
CA ARG A 314 -14.69 13.56 0.32
C ARG A 314 -14.80 12.30 -0.54
N VAL A 315 -15.97 11.69 -0.58
CA VAL A 315 -16.25 10.46 -1.33
C VAL A 315 -17.19 10.74 -2.49
N VAL A 316 -16.90 10.15 -3.64
CA VAL A 316 -17.73 10.23 -4.85
C VAL A 316 -18.04 8.81 -5.37
N PRO A 317 -19.13 8.60 -6.12
CA PRO A 317 -19.37 7.33 -6.77
C PRO A 317 -18.23 6.97 -7.75
N PRO A 318 -17.81 5.70 -7.83
CA PRO A 318 -16.79 5.27 -8.79
C PRO A 318 -17.29 5.48 -10.23
N GLY A 319 -16.42 5.99 -11.11
CA GLY A 319 -16.75 6.25 -12.52
C GLY A 319 -17.56 7.51 -12.77
N ASP A 320 -18.01 8.24 -11.73
CA ASP A 320 -18.81 9.46 -11.91
C ASP A 320 -17.91 10.71 -12.03
N ALA A 321 -17.57 11.05 -13.28
CA ALA A 321 -16.78 12.24 -13.57
C ALA A 321 -17.52 13.55 -13.20
N GLY A 322 -18.87 13.55 -13.18
CA GLY A 322 -19.67 14.72 -12.79
C GLY A 322 -19.58 15.01 -11.31
N ALA A 323 -19.80 14.00 -10.46
CA ALA A 323 -19.67 14.11 -9.02
C ALA A 323 -18.21 14.45 -8.62
N LEU A 324 -17.22 13.84 -9.28
CA LEU A 324 -15.81 14.13 -9.07
C LEU A 324 -15.49 15.60 -9.39
N ALA A 325 -15.94 16.10 -10.55
CA ALA A 325 -15.74 17.49 -10.95
C ALA A 325 -16.36 18.47 -9.94
N ALA A 326 -17.63 18.24 -9.55
CA ALA A 326 -18.32 19.09 -8.58
C ALA A 326 -17.59 19.14 -7.23
N THR A 327 -17.14 17.99 -6.75
CA THR A 327 -16.40 17.89 -5.48
C THR A 327 -15.04 18.60 -5.55
N LEU A 328 -14.30 18.41 -6.65
CA LEU A 328 -13.02 19.09 -6.86
C LEU A 328 -13.21 20.60 -6.99
N ALA A 329 -14.20 21.07 -7.76
CA ALA A 329 -14.50 22.50 -7.92
C ALA A 329 -14.80 23.17 -6.58
N ALA A 330 -15.62 22.54 -5.73
CA ALA A 330 -15.91 23.02 -4.39
C ALA A 330 -14.65 23.14 -3.55
N LEU A 331 -13.79 22.13 -3.55
CA LEU A 331 -12.53 22.17 -2.79
C LEU A 331 -11.51 23.17 -3.33
N LEU A 332 -11.45 23.39 -4.63
CA LEU A 332 -10.54 24.38 -5.22
C LEU A 332 -10.89 25.81 -4.81
N THR A 333 -12.17 26.11 -4.63
CA THR A 333 -12.67 27.45 -4.26
C THR A 333 -12.76 27.67 -2.74
N ASP A 334 -13.02 26.62 -1.97
CA ASP A 334 -13.18 26.68 -0.52
C ASP A 334 -11.89 26.28 0.21
N ARG A 335 -11.13 27.30 0.60
CA ARG A 335 -9.90 27.12 1.37
C ARG A 335 -10.18 26.52 2.77
N ALA A 336 -11.26 26.96 3.43
CA ALA A 336 -11.58 26.48 4.77
C ALA A 336 -11.91 24.98 4.76
N ALA A 337 -12.68 24.50 3.76
CA ALA A 337 -12.93 23.09 3.59
C ALA A 337 -11.65 22.26 3.34
N ARG A 338 -10.68 22.79 2.57
CA ARG A 338 -9.37 22.12 2.43
C ARG A 338 -8.59 22.05 3.73
N GLU A 339 -8.57 23.14 4.50
CA GLU A 339 -7.88 23.19 5.80
C GLU A 339 -8.51 22.22 6.81
N GLU A 340 -9.84 22.09 6.82
CA GLU A 340 -10.55 21.12 7.65
C GLU A 340 -10.17 19.68 7.29
N LEU A 341 -10.21 19.32 5.99
CA LEU A 341 -9.81 17.99 5.51
C LEU A 341 -8.34 17.70 5.82
N SER A 342 -7.47 18.69 5.63
CA SER A 342 -6.04 18.59 5.95
C SER A 342 -5.82 18.31 7.44
N ALA A 343 -6.50 19.04 8.32
CA ALA A 343 -6.42 18.82 9.77
C ALA A 343 -6.95 17.43 10.16
N ALA A 344 -8.04 16.96 9.51
CA ALA A 344 -8.57 15.62 9.74
C ALA A 344 -7.62 14.53 9.23
N ALA A 345 -6.99 14.72 8.06
CA ALA A 345 -5.99 13.81 7.53
C ALA A 345 -4.78 13.67 8.47
N ALA A 346 -4.30 14.80 9.02
CA ALA A 346 -3.21 14.78 10.00
C ALA A 346 -3.60 14.01 11.28
N ARG A 347 -4.82 14.24 11.80
CA ARG A 347 -5.33 13.49 12.97
C ARG A 347 -5.48 12.00 12.67
N ALA A 348 -5.98 11.65 11.50
CA ALA A 348 -6.14 10.26 11.07
C ALA A 348 -4.78 9.56 10.97
N ALA A 349 -3.76 10.21 10.39
CA ALA A 349 -2.40 9.69 10.28
C ALA A 349 -1.71 9.51 11.63
N ALA A 350 -1.93 10.41 12.58
CA ALA A 350 -1.35 10.34 13.93
C ALA A 350 -2.14 9.43 14.89
N GLY A 351 -3.36 9.05 14.53
CA GLY A 351 -4.27 8.23 15.32
C GLY A 351 -4.48 6.84 14.72
N PRO A 352 -5.70 6.54 14.22
CA PRO A 352 -6.08 5.19 13.78
C PRO A 352 -5.24 4.64 12.62
N TYR A 353 -4.62 5.50 11.83
CA TYR A 353 -3.72 5.13 10.74
C TYR A 353 -2.25 5.40 11.05
N SER A 354 -1.87 5.45 12.33
CA SER A 354 -0.45 5.52 12.71
C SER A 354 0.19 4.12 12.70
N TRP A 355 1.48 4.07 12.43
CA TRP A 355 2.24 2.83 12.55
C TRP A 355 2.35 2.35 13.99
N ASP A 356 2.32 3.26 14.97
CA ASP A 356 2.37 2.90 16.38
C ASP A 356 1.07 2.20 16.81
N GLU A 357 -0.10 2.63 16.32
CA GLU A 357 -1.37 1.94 16.54
C GLU A 357 -1.40 0.59 15.82
N ALA A 358 -0.94 0.53 14.56
CA ALA A 358 -0.83 -0.72 13.83
C ALA A 358 0.10 -1.74 14.55
N ALA A 359 1.24 -1.27 15.09
CA ALA A 359 2.15 -2.10 15.85
C ALA A 359 1.53 -2.58 17.18
N ARG A 360 0.84 -1.69 17.90
CA ARG A 360 0.14 -2.04 19.14
C ARG A 360 -0.88 -3.17 18.90
N LEU A 361 -1.78 -3.00 17.94
CA LEU A 361 -2.79 -4.00 17.59
C LEU A 361 -2.14 -5.32 17.12
N THR A 362 -1.04 -5.23 16.37
CA THR A 362 -0.31 -6.40 15.89
C THR A 362 0.37 -7.16 17.05
N LEU A 363 0.97 -6.47 18.01
CA LEU A 363 1.58 -7.08 19.18
C LEU A 363 0.53 -7.71 20.09
N ASP A 364 -0.64 -7.10 20.25
CA ASP A 364 -1.74 -7.67 21.02
C ASP A 364 -2.24 -8.97 20.39
N LEU A 365 -2.40 -8.99 19.05
CA LEU A 365 -2.70 -10.23 18.32
C LEU A 365 -1.63 -11.31 18.51
N TYR A 366 -0.34 -10.95 18.48
CA TYR A 366 0.73 -11.93 18.67
C TYR A 366 0.69 -12.56 20.06
N ARG A 367 0.45 -11.77 21.12
CA ARG A 367 0.33 -12.24 22.51
C ARG A 367 -0.85 -13.20 22.64
N GLU A 368 -2.03 -12.82 22.10
CA GLU A 368 -3.23 -13.68 22.06
C GLU A 368 -2.92 -15.06 21.46
N LEU A 369 -2.25 -15.08 20.30
CA LEU A 369 -1.91 -16.31 19.59
C LEU A 369 -0.88 -17.18 20.31
N ILE A 370 0.04 -16.59 21.06
CA ILE A 370 1.04 -17.31 21.85
C ILE A 370 0.35 -17.92 23.06
N GLU A 371 -0.48 -17.16 23.79
CA GLU A 371 -1.22 -17.62 24.94
C GLU A 371 -2.18 -18.79 24.59
N ALA A 372 -2.84 -18.72 23.44
CA ALA A 372 -3.72 -19.78 22.96
C ALA A 372 -2.99 -21.11 22.64
N ARG A 373 -1.65 -21.09 22.59
CA ARG A 373 -0.83 -22.28 22.30
C ARG A 373 -0.03 -22.79 23.50
N SER A 374 0.01 -22.02 24.60
CA SER A 374 0.65 -22.39 25.85
C SER A 374 -0.22 -23.31 26.67
#